data_969846faf9d30f3c4ff60a18b8896247
#
_entry.id   969846faf9d30f3c4ff60a18b8896247
#
_cell.length_a   1.000
_cell.length_b   1.000
_cell.length_c   1.000
_cell.angle_alpha   90.00
_cell.angle_beta   90.00
_cell.angle_gamma   90.00
#
_symmetry.space_group_name_H-M   'P 1'
#
loop_
_entity.id
_entity.type
_entity.pdbx_description
1 polymer ?
#
loop_
_entity_poly.entity_id
_entity_poly.type
_entity_poly.pdbx_seq_one_letter_code
_entity_poly.pdbx_strand_id
1 'polypeptide(L)'
;MRRSILAGTIMAVMAAAAAGWAGEVPFSVAGFTLGRTIEAVADRVIMETALPVRYMENLHEVEIKPIPGFKSGLIVFGTCRQPPTVVRIKLKYEDASLEFFDELLRRFKTNFGDPNEYQGDAFRVFISWKWSFADALGNRISLTLQHNVQDEDEKIGNVVKLTLLNRLEEDVRCFKEGRMDRREALRQRPAAADRSGAPAWDLLVPK
;
A
#
# COMPACT_ATOMS: atom_id res chain seq x y z
N MET A 1 25.92 67.73 -30.66
CA MET A 1 25.27 66.43 -30.82
C MET A 1 25.95 65.38 -29.91
N ARG A 2 25.36 65.11 -28.72
CA ARG A 2 25.89 64.11 -27.76
C ARG A 2 24.99 62.87 -27.87
N ARG A 3 25.59 61.72 -28.26
CA ARG A 3 24.93 60.43 -28.25
C ARG A 3 25.22 59.73 -26.91
N SER A 4 24.15 59.57 -26.11
CA SER A 4 24.19 58.76 -24.91
C SER A 4 23.97 57.31 -25.24
N ILE A 5 24.90 56.43 -24.89
CA ILE A 5 24.81 54.98 -25.00
C ILE A 5 24.29 54.47 -23.65
N LEU A 6 23.08 53.95 -23.60
CA LEU A 6 22.54 53.21 -22.47
C LEU A 6 23.09 51.78 -22.51
N ALA A 7 23.95 51.43 -21.56
CA ALA A 7 24.33 50.04 -21.32
C ALA A 7 23.29 49.34 -20.47
N GLY A 8 22.56 48.40 -21.08
CA GLY A 8 21.62 47.55 -20.38
C GLY A 8 22.37 46.36 -19.77
N THR A 9 22.38 46.29 -18.43
CA THR A 9 22.93 45.15 -17.67
C THR A 9 21.90 44.02 -17.64
N ILE A 10 22.16 42.93 -18.36
CA ILE A 10 21.36 41.69 -18.30
C ILE A 10 21.78 40.93 -17.05
N MET A 11 20.91 40.88 -16.05
CA MET A 11 21.08 40.07 -14.84
C MET A 11 20.62 38.66 -15.13
N ALA A 12 21.56 37.74 -15.35
CA ALA A 12 21.27 36.32 -15.50
C ALA A 12 20.94 35.72 -14.13
N VAL A 13 19.66 35.41 -13.89
CA VAL A 13 19.24 34.64 -12.71
C VAL A 13 19.57 33.17 -12.96
N MET A 14 20.63 32.68 -12.35
CA MET A 14 20.91 31.23 -12.29
C MET A 14 19.92 30.59 -11.31
N ALA A 15 18.91 29.91 -11.83
CA ALA A 15 18.11 28.98 -11.06
C ALA A 15 18.97 27.76 -10.71
N ALA A 16 19.46 27.70 -9.46
CA ALA A 16 20.07 26.52 -8.92
C ALA A 16 18.97 25.45 -8.78
N ALA A 17 18.90 24.53 -9.71
CA ALA A 17 18.14 23.31 -9.54
C ALA A 17 18.75 22.53 -8.38
N ALA A 18 18.07 22.48 -7.25
CA ALA A 18 18.40 21.57 -6.17
C ALA A 18 18.32 20.14 -6.74
N ALA A 19 19.46 19.54 -7.01
CA ALA A 19 19.57 18.12 -7.30
C ALA A 19 19.17 17.38 -6.00
N GLY A 20 17.88 17.12 -5.83
CA GLY A 20 17.40 16.18 -4.85
C GLY A 20 18.08 14.85 -5.14
N TRP A 21 18.70 14.25 -4.15
CA TRP A 21 19.19 12.89 -4.23
C TRP A 21 17.97 11.99 -4.49
N ALA A 22 17.74 11.68 -5.75
CA ALA A 22 16.77 10.68 -6.15
C ALA A 22 17.42 9.31 -5.89
N GLY A 23 17.33 8.83 -4.66
CA GLY A 23 17.54 7.42 -4.38
C GLY A 23 16.59 6.62 -5.29
N GLU A 24 17.02 5.43 -5.70
CA GLU A 24 16.21 4.57 -6.54
C GLU A 24 14.85 4.31 -5.88
N VAL A 25 13.76 4.56 -6.63
CA VAL A 25 12.39 4.38 -6.12
C VAL A 25 12.16 2.88 -5.85
N PRO A 26 11.85 2.47 -4.60
CA PRO A 26 11.72 1.05 -4.26
C PRO A 26 10.44 0.46 -4.82
N PHE A 27 10.55 -0.45 -5.78
CA PHE A 27 9.42 -1.23 -6.30
C PHE A 27 9.37 -2.66 -5.78
N SER A 28 10.45 -3.15 -5.16
CA SER A 28 10.56 -4.55 -4.78
C SER A 28 11.18 -4.74 -3.40
N VAL A 29 10.78 -5.81 -2.74
CA VAL A 29 11.39 -6.30 -1.50
C VAL A 29 11.30 -7.82 -1.44
N ALA A 30 12.37 -8.48 -1.03
CA ALA A 30 12.47 -9.94 -0.94
C ALA A 30 12.01 -10.67 -2.22
N GLY A 31 12.25 -10.06 -3.40
CA GLY A 31 11.89 -10.61 -4.72
C GLY A 31 10.41 -10.49 -5.11
N PHE A 32 9.56 -9.89 -4.30
CA PHE A 32 8.23 -9.45 -4.72
C PHE A 32 8.31 -8.04 -5.28
N THR A 33 7.55 -7.76 -6.35
CA THR A 33 7.57 -6.47 -7.04
C THR A 33 6.15 -5.91 -7.16
N LEU A 34 5.96 -4.65 -6.78
CA LEU A 34 4.70 -3.92 -6.95
C LEU A 34 4.32 -3.83 -8.43
N GLY A 35 3.01 -3.86 -8.72
CA GLY A 35 2.49 -3.76 -10.08
C GLY A 35 2.60 -5.03 -10.92
N ARG A 36 3.29 -6.07 -10.45
CA ARG A 36 3.27 -7.39 -11.11
C ARG A 36 1.93 -8.08 -10.88
N THR A 37 1.53 -8.95 -11.81
CA THR A 37 0.33 -9.77 -11.62
C THR A 37 0.55 -10.78 -10.50
N ILE A 38 -0.54 -11.18 -9.82
CA ILE A 38 -0.44 -12.17 -8.75
C ILE A 38 0.04 -13.52 -9.28
N GLU A 39 -0.29 -13.86 -10.51
CA GLU A 39 0.15 -15.09 -11.18
C GLU A 39 1.68 -15.14 -11.34
N ALA A 40 2.31 -13.99 -11.53
CA ALA A 40 3.77 -13.90 -11.67
C ALA A 40 4.54 -14.23 -10.37
N VAL A 41 3.85 -14.33 -9.26
CA VAL A 41 4.42 -14.67 -7.93
C VAL A 41 3.71 -15.86 -7.27
N ALA A 42 2.84 -16.56 -8.01
CA ALA A 42 2.03 -17.66 -7.50
C ALA A 42 2.85 -18.81 -6.91
N ASP A 43 4.04 -19.06 -7.44
CA ASP A 43 4.98 -20.06 -6.93
C ASP A 43 5.58 -19.70 -5.56
N ARG A 44 5.47 -18.44 -5.12
CA ARG A 44 6.07 -17.88 -3.90
C ARG A 44 5.04 -17.53 -2.82
N VAL A 45 3.76 -17.68 -3.12
CA VAL A 45 2.64 -17.44 -2.19
C VAL A 45 1.85 -18.73 -1.97
N ILE A 46 0.99 -18.74 -0.95
CA ILE A 46 0.11 -19.86 -0.60
C ILE A 46 -1.30 -19.44 -1.03
N MET A 47 -1.64 -19.63 -2.31
CA MET A 47 -2.88 -19.11 -2.91
C MET A 47 -4.15 -19.55 -2.19
N GLU A 48 -4.13 -20.69 -1.51
CA GLU A 48 -5.23 -21.22 -0.69
C GLU A 48 -5.56 -20.33 0.51
N THR A 49 -4.63 -19.47 0.93
CA THR A 49 -4.82 -18.50 2.02
C THR A 49 -5.40 -17.17 1.56
N ALA A 50 -5.68 -17.01 0.25
CA ALA A 50 -6.17 -15.76 -0.29
C ALA A 50 -7.54 -15.39 0.28
N LEU A 51 -7.63 -14.27 0.99
CA LEU A 51 -8.85 -13.77 1.63
C LEU A 51 -9.07 -12.29 1.30
N PRO A 52 -10.33 -11.83 1.24
CA PRO A 52 -10.63 -10.40 1.14
C PRO A 52 -10.07 -9.63 2.33
N VAL A 53 -9.44 -8.49 2.07
CA VAL A 53 -8.98 -7.58 3.11
C VAL A 53 -10.20 -7.00 3.83
N ARG A 54 -10.17 -7.01 5.16
CA ARG A 54 -11.28 -6.51 5.99
C ARG A 54 -11.70 -5.09 5.57
N TYR A 55 -12.99 -4.92 5.29
CA TYR A 55 -13.62 -3.68 4.79
C TYR A 55 -13.17 -3.20 3.41
N MET A 56 -12.38 -4.00 2.68
CA MET A 56 -11.88 -3.69 1.34
C MET A 56 -12.03 -4.91 0.42
N GLU A 57 -13.28 -5.28 0.10
CA GLU A 57 -13.62 -6.50 -0.66
C GLU A 57 -12.97 -6.55 -2.06
N ASN A 58 -12.53 -5.41 -2.59
CA ASN A 58 -11.79 -5.28 -3.84
C ASN A 58 -10.31 -5.66 -3.72
N LEU A 59 -9.82 -5.82 -2.52
CA LEU A 59 -8.44 -6.23 -2.24
C LEU A 59 -8.45 -7.60 -1.60
N HIS A 60 -7.54 -8.46 -2.03
CA HIS A 60 -7.27 -9.73 -1.40
C HIS A 60 -5.85 -9.73 -0.85
N GLU A 61 -5.65 -10.40 0.25
CA GLU A 61 -4.34 -10.67 0.81
C GLU A 61 -4.07 -12.18 0.80
N VAL A 62 -2.82 -12.53 0.56
CA VAL A 62 -2.34 -13.91 0.50
C VAL A 62 -1.03 -14.04 1.24
N GLU A 63 -0.83 -15.15 1.94
CA GLU A 63 0.40 -15.44 2.68
C GLU A 63 1.55 -15.80 1.74
N ILE A 64 2.77 -15.38 2.09
CA ILE A 64 3.97 -15.80 1.39
C ILE A 64 4.44 -17.17 1.89
N LYS A 65 5.10 -17.92 1.02
CA LYS A 65 5.89 -19.08 1.45
C LYS A 65 7.09 -18.63 2.29
N PRO A 66 7.65 -19.49 3.15
CA PRO A 66 8.79 -19.14 4.00
C PRO A 66 9.97 -18.55 3.21
N ILE A 67 10.50 -17.44 3.70
CA ILE A 67 11.69 -16.77 3.13
C ILE A 67 12.68 -16.53 4.27
N PRO A 68 13.97 -16.87 4.11
CA PRO A 68 14.98 -16.63 5.14
C PRO A 68 15.02 -15.16 5.57
N GLY A 69 15.09 -14.92 6.90
CA GLY A 69 15.10 -13.58 7.51
C GLY A 69 13.71 -12.96 7.70
N PHE A 70 12.64 -13.61 7.22
CA PHE A 70 11.26 -13.16 7.44
C PHE A 70 10.44 -14.25 8.14
N LYS A 71 9.80 -13.88 9.24
CA LYS A 71 8.90 -14.74 10.00
C LYS A 71 7.60 -15.04 9.25
N SER A 72 7.07 -14.04 8.54
CA SER A 72 5.83 -14.14 7.76
C SER A 72 5.70 -12.94 6.81
N GLY A 73 4.73 -13.00 5.91
CA GLY A 73 4.42 -11.87 5.05
C GLY A 73 3.09 -12.04 4.34
N LEU A 74 2.57 -10.91 3.87
CA LEU A 74 1.32 -10.82 3.12
C LEU A 74 1.55 -10.02 1.84
N ILE A 75 1.05 -10.54 0.74
CA ILE A 75 0.94 -9.83 -0.53
C ILE A 75 -0.51 -9.41 -0.70
N VAL A 76 -0.75 -8.11 -0.89
CA VAL A 76 -2.09 -7.59 -1.19
C VAL A 76 -2.17 -7.29 -2.69
N PHE A 77 -3.23 -7.76 -3.32
CA PHE A 77 -3.49 -7.54 -4.74
C PHE A 77 -4.91 -7.04 -4.98
N GLY A 78 -5.07 -6.19 -6.00
CA GLY A 78 -6.36 -5.66 -6.42
C GLY A 78 -7.09 -6.66 -7.32
N THR A 79 -8.40 -6.79 -7.16
CA THR A 79 -9.23 -7.74 -7.91
C THR A 79 -10.26 -7.07 -8.82
N CYS A 80 -10.48 -5.78 -8.67
CA CYS A 80 -11.45 -5.05 -9.48
C CYS A 80 -10.99 -4.88 -10.94
N ARG A 81 -9.70 -4.66 -11.15
CA ARG A 81 -9.08 -4.59 -12.48
C ARG A 81 -8.41 -5.89 -12.85
N GLN A 82 -8.43 -6.23 -14.15
CA GLN A 82 -7.80 -7.43 -14.68
C GLN A 82 -6.56 -7.07 -15.52
N PRO A 83 -5.46 -7.82 -15.42
CA PRO A 83 -5.23 -8.90 -14.46
C PRO A 83 -5.03 -8.37 -13.01
N PRO A 84 -5.32 -9.19 -11.97
CA PRO A 84 -5.07 -8.82 -10.57
C PRO A 84 -3.60 -8.50 -10.34
N THR A 85 -3.31 -7.35 -9.72
CA THR A 85 -1.93 -6.86 -9.55
C THR A 85 -1.57 -6.62 -8.10
N VAL A 86 -0.32 -6.89 -7.75
CA VAL A 86 0.26 -6.65 -6.43
C VAL A 86 0.30 -5.15 -6.16
N VAL A 87 -0.43 -4.71 -5.13
CA VAL A 87 -0.51 -3.31 -4.72
C VAL A 87 0.18 -3.04 -3.39
N ARG A 88 0.42 -4.08 -2.56
CA ARG A 88 1.15 -3.96 -1.30
C ARG A 88 1.91 -5.23 -0.98
N ILE A 89 3.10 -5.06 -0.44
CA ILE A 89 3.95 -6.10 0.11
C ILE A 89 4.17 -5.74 1.58
N LYS A 90 3.83 -6.65 2.52
CA LYS A 90 4.04 -6.49 3.96
C LYS A 90 4.82 -7.70 4.45
N LEU A 91 6.04 -7.49 4.92
CA LEU A 91 6.91 -8.55 5.41
C LEU A 91 7.30 -8.27 6.86
N LYS A 92 7.18 -9.29 7.70
CA LYS A 92 7.58 -9.28 9.09
C LYS A 92 8.94 -9.95 9.21
N TYR A 93 9.92 -9.23 9.72
CA TYR A 93 11.25 -9.76 9.96
C TYR A 93 11.23 -10.81 11.07
N GLU A 94 12.17 -11.75 11.03
CA GLU A 94 12.35 -12.78 12.05
C GLU A 94 12.84 -12.17 13.37
N ASP A 95 13.83 -11.28 13.27
CA ASP A 95 14.35 -10.54 14.41
C ASP A 95 13.42 -9.37 14.77
N ALA A 96 12.84 -9.42 15.97
CA ALA A 96 11.93 -8.41 16.50
C ALA A 96 12.63 -7.41 17.44
N SER A 97 13.96 -7.48 17.60
CA SER A 97 14.71 -6.60 18.49
C SER A 97 14.73 -5.15 18.00
N LEU A 98 14.89 -4.23 18.95
CA LEU A 98 15.05 -2.81 18.65
C LEU A 98 16.39 -2.51 17.99
N GLU A 99 17.43 -3.23 18.36
CA GLU A 99 18.76 -3.13 17.79
C GLU A 99 18.75 -3.47 16.29
N PHE A 100 18.05 -4.52 15.91
CA PHE A 100 17.86 -4.88 14.50
C PHE A 100 17.06 -3.82 13.76
N PHE A 101 16.02 -3.26 14.39
CA PHE A 101 15.26 -2.15 13.81
C PHE A 101 16.13 -0.92 13.56
N ASP A 102 16.96 -0.53 14.50
CA ASP A 102 17.84 0.64 14.38
C ASP A 102 18.87 0.43 13.25
N GLU A 103 19.40 -0.79 13.08
CA GLU A 103 20.27 -1.12 11.95
C GLU A 103 19.52 -1.10 10.60
N LEU A 104 18.29 -1.64 10.54
CA LEU A 104 17.44 -1.52 9.36
C LEU A 104 17.21 -0.05 9.01
N LEU A 105 16.82 0.77 9.98
CA LEU A 105 16.57 2.21 9.79
C LEU A 105 17.80 2.92 9.22
N ARG A 106 18.98 2.63 9.75
CA ARG A 106 20.24 3.19 9.25
C ARG A 106 20.46 2.82 7.78
N ARG A 107 20.24 1.55 7.39
CA ARG A 107 20.38 1.06 6.01
C ARG A 107 19.34 1.69 5.09
N PHE A 108 18.09 1.81 5.55
CA PHE A 108 17.01 2.45 4.78
C PHE A 108 17.33 3.93 4.53
N LYS A 109 17.82 4.66 5.54
CA LYS A 109 18.27 6.05 5.36
C LYS A 109 19.44 6.16 4.38
N THR A 110 20.39 5.24 4.42
CA THR A 110 21.51 5.22 3.47
C THR A 110 21.02 5.03 2.02
N ASN A 111 20.02 4.16 1.81
CA ASN A 111 19.55 3.82 0.47
C ASN A 111 18.50 4.81 -0.07
N PHE A 112 17.65 5.34 0.80
CA PHE A 112 16.46 6.10 0.43
C PHE A 112 16.45 7.54 0.94
N GLY A 113 17.49 7.96 1.67
CA GLY A 113 17.52 9.27 2.32
C GLY A 113 16.69 9.32 3.61
N ASP A 114 16.49 10.53 4.13
CA ASP A 114 15.69 10.72 5.32
C ASP A 114 14.20 10.47 5.05
N PRO A 115 13.47 9.85 6.01
CA PRO A 115 12.04 9.60 5.88
C PRO A 115 11.23 10.91 5.92
N ASN A 116 10.06 10.88 5.30
CA ASN A 116 9.14 12.04 5.26
C ASN A 116 8.28 12.17 6.52
N GLU A 117 7.96 11.04 7.16
CA GLU A 117 7.05 11.01 8.29
C GLU A 117 7.60 10.09 9.39
N TYR A 118 7.36 10.50 10.63
CA TYR A 118 7.63 9.73 11.84
C TYR A 118 6.37 9.61 12.68
N GLN A 119 6.13 8.43 13.21
CA GLN A 119 5.12 8.17 14.22
C GLN A 119 5.74 7.24 15.28
N GLY A 120 5.57 7.56 16.54
CA GLY A 120 6.13 6.74 17.62
C GLY A 120 5.68 7.23 18.98
N ASP A 121 5.94 6.41 20.00
CA ASP A 121 5.73 6.74 21.40
C ASP A 121 7.05 7.00 22.14
N ALA A 122 6.97 7.59 23.34
CA ALA A 122 8.13 7.97 24.13
C ALA A 122 8.96 6.77 24.63
N PHE A 123 8.37 5.57 24.71
CA PHE A 123 9.00 4.35 25.19
C PHE A 123 9.59 3.50 24.07
N ARG A 124 9.42 3.93 22.80
CA ARG A 124 9.87 3.22 21.59
C ARG A 124 9.29 1.81 21.46
N VAL A 125 8.13 1.54 22.06
CA VAL A 125 7.38 0.27 21.89
C VAL A 125 6.62 0.25 20.57
N PHE A 126 6.30 1.43 20.03
CA PHE A 126 5.83 1.64 18.68
C PHE A 126 6.64 2.73 17.99
N ILE A 127 7.21 2.40 16.83
CA ILE A 127 7.97 3.32 15.97
C ILE A 127 7.59 3.03 14.53
N SER A 128 7.32 4.07 13.76
CA SER A 128 7.04 3.95 12.32
C SER A 128 7.70 5.10 11.56
N TRP A 129 8.53 4.77 10.59
CA TRP A 129 9.14 5.69 9.66
C TRP A 129 8.58 5.45 8.28
N LYS A 130 8.24 6.52 7.56
CA LYS A 130 7.65 6.43 6.22
C LYS A 130 8.40 7.30 5.23
N TRP A 131 8.67 6.72 4.07
CA TRP A 131 9.17 7.39 2.87
C TRP A 131 8.07 7.41 1.82
N SER A 132 7.99 8.51 1.08
CA SER A 132 7.06 8.69 -0.03
C SER A 132 7.85 9.01 -1.28
N PHE A 133 7.61 8.24 -2.35
CA PHE A 133 8.30 8.37 -3.61
C PHE A 133 7.31 8.59 -4.75
N ALA A 134 7.76 9.27 -5.79
CA ALA A 134 7.08 9.34 -7.07
C ALA A 134 8.11 9.10 -8.17
N ASP A 135 7.78 8.24 -9.13
CA ASP A 135 8.60 8.02 -10.30
C ASP A 135 8.17 8.91 -11.49
N ALA A 136 8.96 8.88 -12.56
CA ALA A 136 8.68 9.65 -13.77
C ALA A 136 7.40 9.23 -14.51
N LEU A 137 6.86 8.04 -14.20
CA LEU A 137 5.62 7.51 -14.77
C LEU A 137 4.39 7.87 -13.92
N GLY A 138 4.57 8.62 -12.83
CA GLY A 138 3.50 9.01 -11.92
C GLY A 138 3.11 7.93 -10.91
N ASN A 139 3.89 6.87 -10.77
CA ASN A 139 3.68 5.90 -9.70
C ASN A 139 4.03 6.52 -8.36
N ARG A 140 3.12 6.44 -7.41
CA ARG A 140 3.32 6.89 -6.03
C ARG A 140 3.52 5.69 -5.12
N ILE A 141 4.69 5.61 -4.48
CA ILE A 141 5.06 4.50 -3.62
C ILE A 141 5.23 5.00 -2.18
N SER A 142 4.67 4.25 -1.24
CA SER A 142 4.91 4.43 0.19
C SER A 142 5.70 3.25 0.72
N LEU A 143 6.86 3.54 1.29
CA LEU A 143 7.68 2.59 2.04
C LEU A 143 7.55 2.90 3.52
N THR A 144 7.23 1.92 4.33
CA THR A 144 7.14 2.06 5.80
C THR A 144 8.03 1.02 6.45
N LEU A 145 8.85 1.45 7.40
CA LEU A 145 9.58 0.60 8.34
C LEU A 145 8.98 0.81 9.73
N GLN A 146 8.52 -0.25 10.36
CA GLN A 146 7.80 -0.19 11.63
C GLN A 146 8.38 -1.17 12.64
N HIS A 147 8.48 -0.74 13.89
CA HIS A 147 8.70 -1.56 15.07
C HIS A 147 7.46 -1.47 15.96
N ASN A 148 6.93 -2.61 16.40
CA ASN A 148 5.78 -2.64 17.31
C ASN A 148 5.86 -3.89 18.19
N VAL A 149 6.03 -3.66 19.49
CA VAL A 149 6.05 -4.69 20.53
C VAL A 149 5.01 -4.43 21.63
N GLN A 150 4.09 -3.47 21.37
CA GLN A 150 3.08 -3.02 22.32
C GLN A 150 2.01 -4.06 22.57
N ASP A 151 1.72 -4.90 21.60
CA ASP A 151 0.71 -5.92 21.69
C ASP A 151 1.34 -7.25 22.13
N GLU A 152 0.96 -7.76 23.30
CA GLU A 152 1.48 -9.03 23.83
C GLU A 152 0.93 -10.23 23.06
N ASP A 153 -0.29 -10.15 22.53
CA ASP A 153 -0.93 -11.23 21.78
C ASP A 153 -0.50 -11.21 20.29
N GLU A 154 -0.31 -10.01 19.73
CA GLU A 154 0.14 -9.82 18.34
C GLU A 154 1.49 -9.09 18.29
N LYS A 155 2.55 -9.62 18.92
CA LYS A 155 3.90 -9.04 18.77
C LYS A 155 4.28 -8.91 17.30
N ILE A 156 3.94 -7.76 16.71
CA ILE A 156 4.17 -7.49 15.30
C ILE A 156 5.68 -7.48 15.01
N GLY A 157 6.49 -6.97 15.96
CA GLY A 157 7.94 -6.88 15.79
C GLY A 157 8.33 -5.89 14.69
N ASN A 158 9.36 -6.21 13.94
CA ASN A 158 9.89 -5.39 12.86
C ASN A 158 9.19 -5.74 11.53
N VAL A 159 8.66 -4.72 10.85
CA VAL A 159 7.88 -4.89 9.61
C VAL A 159 8.33 -3.88 8.57
N VAL A 160 8.51 -4.35 7.34
CA VAL A 160 8.57 -3.50 6.15
C VAL A 160 7.26 -3.60 5.38
N LYS A 161 6.76 -2.45 4.93
CA LYS A 161 5.55 -2.36 4.09
C LYS A 161 5.82 -1.45 2.90
N LEU A 162 5.62 -1.99 1.71
CA LEU A 162 5.76 -1.28 0.45
C LEU A 162 4.40 -1.25 -0.25
N THR A 163 3.93 -0.07 -0.67
CA THR A 163 2.59 0.11 -1.23
C THR A 163 2.63 0.98 -2.47
N LEU A 164 2.00 0.53 -3.55
CA LEU A 164 1.75 1.30 -4.78
C LEU A 164 0.41 2.03 -4.65
N LEU A 165 0.46 3.30 -4.24
CA LEU A 165 -0.71 4.06 -3.79
C LEU A 165 -1.72 4.32 -4.89
N ASN A 166 -1.27 4.77 -6.07
CA ASN A 166 -2.17 5.08 -7.18
C ASN A 166 -2.94 3.85 -7.67
N ARG A 167 -2.29 2.67 -7.72
CA ARG A 167 -2.99 1.41 -8.08
C ARG A 167 -3.98 0.97 -7.03
N LEU A 168 -3.63 1.12 -5.75
CA LEU A 168 -4.54 0.88 -4.64
C LEU A 168 -5.79 1.77 -4.74
N GLU A 169 -5.60 3.07 -4.97
CA GLU A 169 -6.69 4.04 -5.13
C GLU A 169 -7.56 3.76 -6.35
N GLU A 170 -6.95 3.40 -7.48
CA GLU A 170 -7.64 3.01 -8.70
C GLU A 170 -8.54 1.79 -8.48
N ASP A 171 -8.05 0.79 -7.77
CA ASP A 171 -8.81 -0.43 -7.50
C ASP A 171 -9.99 -0.15 -6.55
N VAL A 172 -9.78 0.68 -5.51
CA VAL A 172 -10.84 1.13 -4.60
C VAL A 172 -11.91 1.95 -5.35
N ARG A 173 -11.51 2.81 -6.27
CA ARG A 173 -12.44 3.60 -7.10
C ARG A 173 -13.26 2.70 -8.00
N CYS A 174 -12.63 1.79 -8.74
CA CYS A 174 -13.29 0.80 -9.59
C CYS A 174 -14.37 0.02 -8.82
N PHE A 175 -14.06 -0.43 -7.61
CA PHE A 175 -15.01 -1.17 -6.77
C PHE A 175 -16.22 -0.33 -6.34
N LYS A 176 -15.98 0.95 -5.96
CA LYS A 176 -17.06 1.87 -5.58
C LYS A 176 -18.00 2.14 -6.74
N GLU A 177 -17.47 2.38 -7.93
CA GLU A 177 -18.23 2.58 -9.17
C GLU A 177 -19.11 1.36 -9.47
N GLY A 178 -18.54 0.17 -9.50
CA GLY A 178 -19.30 -1.07 -9.72
C GLY A 178 -20.37 -1.37 -8.67
N ARG A 179 -20.19 -0.92 -7.41
CA ARG A 179 -21.22 -1.02 -6.38
C ARG A 179 -22.37 -0.02 -6.61
N MET A 180 -22.08 1.17 -7.10
CA MET A 180 -23.11 2.18 -7.41
C MET A 180 -23.97 1.70 -8.57
N ASP A 181 -23.36 1.23 -9.65
CA ASP A 181 -24.06 0.69 -10.81
C ASP A 181 -24.99 -0.49 -10.43
N ARG A 182 -24.49 -1.40 -9.57
CA ARG A 182 -25.30 -2.52 -9.07
C ARG A 182 -26.48 -2.08 -8.23
N ARG A 183 -26.31 -1.05 -7.38
CA ARG A 183 -27.39 -0.49 -6.57
C ARG A 183 -28.45 0.19 -7.42
N GLU A 184 -28.04 0.89 -8.46
CA GLU A 184 -28.94 1.55 -9.40
C GLU A 184 -29.72 0.52 -10.23
N ALA A 185 -29.05 -0.50 -10.73
CA ALA A 185 -29.70 -1.63 -11.43
C ALA A 185 -30.70 -2.38 -10.53
N LEU A 186 -30.43 -2.51 -9.23
CA LEU A 186 -31.38 -3.11 -8.28
C LEU A 186 -32.60 -2.20 -8.02
N ARG A 187 -32.44 -0.87 -8.02
CA ARG A 187 -33.56 0.08 -7.88
C ARG A 187 -34.46 0.10 -9.10
N GLN A 188 -33.90 -0.14 -10.29
CA GLN A 188 -34.64 -0.18 -11.56
C GLN A 188 -35.31 -1.53 -11.81
N ARG A 189 -35.07 -2.56 -11.00
CA ARG A 189 -35.82 -3.82 -11.09
C ARG A 189 -37.26 -3.56 -10.72
N PRO A 190 -38.25 -3.98 -11.57
CA PRO A 190 -39.64 -3.91 -11.19
C PRO A 190 -39.83 -4.66 -9.88
N ALA A 191 -40.59 -4.06 -8.95
CA ALA A 191 -40.90 -4.67 -7.68
C ALA A 191 -41.37 -6.11 -7.96
N ALA A 192 -40.70 -7.09 -7.37
CA ALA A 192 -41.11 -8.48 -7.49
C ALA A 192 -42.59 -8.54 -7.09
N ALA A 193 -43.41 -9.15 -7.93
CA ALA A 193 -44.84 -9.27 -7.70
C ALA A 193 -45.11 -9.59 -6.23
N ASP A 194 -46.02 -8.82 -5.67
CA ASP A 194 -46.41 -8.83 -4.27
C ASP A 194 -46.55 -10.28 -3.75
N ARG A 195 -45.62 -10.68 -2.90
CA ARG A 195 -45.71 -11.94 -2.14
C ARG A 195 -46.51 -11.67 -0.88
N SER A 196 -47.72 -11.15 -1.04
CA SER A 196 -48.69 -10.97 0.04
C SER A 196 -49.34 -12.29 0.50
N GLY A 197 -48.52 -13.34 0.57
CA GLY A 197 -48.87 -14.52 1.35
C GLY A 197 -48.63 -14.22 2.85
N ALA A 198 -49.61 -14.52 3.70
CA ALA A 198 -49.42 -14.46 5.15
C ALA A 198 -48.13 -15.21 5.53
N PRO A 199 -47.34 -14.68 6.46
CA PRO A 199 -46.09 -15.35 6.86
C PRO A 199 -46.38 -16.76 7.35
N ALA A 200 -45.66 -17.73 6.82
CA ALA A 200 -45.74 -19.12 7.29
C ALA A 200 -44.99 -19.21 8.62
N TRP A 201 -45.64 -18.85 9.71
CA TRP A 201 -45.07 -18.79 11.06
C TRP A 201 -44.42 -20.11 11.50
N ASP A 202 -44.94 -21.25 11.03
CA ASP A 202 -44.40 -22.59 11.29
C ASP A 202 -42.98 -22.80 10.74
N LEU A 203 -42.56 -21.98 9.76
CA LEU A 203 -41.22 -22.00 9.18
C LEU A 203 -40.29 -20.94 9.81
N LEU A 204 -40.86 -19.96 10.50
CA LEU A 204 -40.11 -18.82 11.05
C LEU A 204 -39.76 -19.00 12.54
N VAL A 205 -40.40 -19.95 13.21
CA VAL A 205 -40.15 -20.22 14.64
C VAL A 205 -39.47 -21.58 14.77
N PRO A 206 -38.30 -21.67 15.43
CA PRO A 206 -37.66 -22.95 15.75
C PRO A 206 -38.57 -23.81 16.63
N LYS A 207 -38.62 -25.11 16.35
CA LYS A 207 -39.36 -26.11 17.15
C LYS A 207 -38.44 -26.70 18.22
#